data_ff208e91a83cb6c304628f8635beb1d9
#
_entry.id   ff208e91a83cb6c304628f8635beb1d9
#
_cell.length_a   1.000
_cell.length_b   1.000
_cell.length_c   1.000
_cell.angle_alpha   90.00
_cell.angle_beta   90.00
_cell.angle_gamma   90.00
#
_symmetry.space_group_name_H-M   'P 1'
#
loop_
_entity.id
_entity.type
_entity.pdbx_description
1 polymer ?
#
loop_
_entity_poly.entity_id
_entity_poly.type
_entity_poly.pdbx_seq_one_letter_code
_entity_poly.pdbx_strand_id
1 'polypeptide(L)'
;MDKIPILRMGPFLLVTIQVDLYDRLALNLEADLVQMVSKTGARGVLIDISAVGIVDSFMGRIIGNIASMSRILDAETVVVGMQPAVAITLIELGLPLKGVHTALNVERGMDLLRTKILLRQDGDEDSKEENDIVVV
;
A
#
# COMPACT_ATOMS: atom_id res chain seq x y z
N MET A 1 -4.92 -3.99 -24.43
CA MET A 1 -4.05 -3.14 -23.59
C MET A 1 -4.20 -3.55 -22.16
N ASP A 2 -3.13 -4.06 -21.64
CA ASP A 2 -3.16 -4.63 -20.31
C ASP A 2 -2.93 -3.53 -19.27
N LYS A 3 -4.00 -3.20 -18.56
CA LYS A 3 -3.94 -2.33 -17.40
C LYS A 3 -4.60 -3.04 -16.22
N ILE A 4 -4.00 -2.89 -15.06
CA ILE A 4 -4.62 -3.37 -13.84
C ILE A 4 -5.57 -2.28 -13.35
N PRO A 5 -6.87 -2.60 -13.18
CA PRO A 5 -7.82 -1.58 -12.73
C PRO A 5 -7.53 -1.13 -11.30
N ILE A 6 -7.68 0.15 -11.07
CA ILE A 6 -7.59 0.76 -9.74
C ILE A 6 -8.98 1.21 -9.36
N LEU A 7 -9.53 0.64 -8.29
CA LEU A 7 -10.86 0.97 -7.81
C LEU A 7 -10.78 1.95 -6.65
N ARG A 8 -11.64 2.95 -6.67
CA ARG A 8 -11.74 3.89 -5.55
C ARG A 8 -12.80 3.40 -4.56
N MET A 9 -12.40 3.26 -3.30
CA MET A 9 -13.29 2.84 -2.21
C MET A 9 -13.21 3.86 -1.09
N GLY A 10 -14.02 4.92 -1.19
CA GLY A 10 -13.97 6.04 -0.25
C GLY A 10 -12.62 6.73 -0.27
N PRO A 11 -11.92 6.86 0.87
CA PRO A 11 -10.59 7.45 0.93
C PRO A 11 -9.47 6.51 0.52
N PHE A 12 -9.81 5.29 0.04
CA PHE A 12 -8.83 4.25 -0.28
C PHE A 12 -8.90 3.87 -1.76
N LEU A 13 -7.77 3.37 -2.26
CA LEU A 13 -7.68 2.75 -3.58
C LEU A 13 -7.45 1.26 -3.41
N LEU A 14 -8.10 0.45 -4.26
CA LEU A 14 -7.95 -1.00 -4.26
C LEU A 14 -7.43 -1.47 -5.61
N VAL A 15 -6.39 -2.28 -5.56
CA VAL A 15 -5.83 -2.96 -6.72
C VAL A 15 -5.87 -4.46 -6.45
N THR A 16 -6.43 -5.24 -7.38
CA THR A 16 -6.43 -6.69 -7.30
C THR A 16 -5.53 -7.23 -8.41
N ILE A 17 -4.49 -7.97 -8.03
CA ILE A 17 -3.55 -8.57 -8.97
C ILE A 17 -3.99 -10.02 -9.20
N GLN A 18 -4.50 -10.29 -10.40
CA GLN A 18 -5.05 -11.60 -10.78
C GLN A 18 -4.25 -12.30 -11.86
N VAL A 19 -3.24 -11.63 -12.40
CA VAL A 19 -2.42 -12.15 -13.49
C VAL A 19 -0.95 -12.01 -13.14
N ASP A 20 -0.11 -12.74 -13.85
CA ASP A 20 1.32 -12.60 -13.70
C ASP A 20 1.75 -11.18 -14.08
N LEU A 21 2.45 -10.52 -13.16
CA LEU A 21 2.98 -9.19 -13.42
C LEU A 21 4.29 -9.30 -14.17
N TYR A 22 4.25 -9.09 -15.49
CA TYR A 22 5.48 -8.88 -16.22
C TYR A 22 5.94 -7.43 -16.05
N ASP A 23 7.22 -7.18 -16.33
CA ASP A 23 7.91 -5.95 -15.97
C ASP A 23 7.17 -4.68 -16.39
N ARG A 24 6.69 -4.65 -17.63
CA ARG A 24 6.00 -3.47 -18.16
C ARG A 24 4.68 -3.20 -17.45
N LEU A 25 3.92 -4.26 -17.19
CA LEU A 25 2.62 -4.14 -16.50
C LEU A 25 2.82 -3.66 -15.06
N ALA A 26 3.84 -4.18 -14.39
CA ALA A 26 4.18 -3.77 -13.03
C ALA A 26 4.60 -2.31 -12.96
N LEU A 27 5.44 -1.86 -13.89
CA LEU A 27 5.86 -0.45 -13.95
C LEU A 27 4.69 0.47 -14.27
N ASN A 28 3.79 0.05 -15.15
CA ASN A 28 2.58 0.82 -15.45
C ASN A 28 1.67 0.92 -14.23
N LEU A 29 1.50 -0.16 -13.49
CA LEU A 29 0.72 -0.16 -12.25
C LEU A 29 1.32 0.80 -11.23
N GLU A 30 2.64 0.74 -11.04
CA GLU A 30 3.35 1.63 -10.12
C GLU A 30 3.08 3.10 -10.46
N ALA A 31 3.26 3.47 -11.72
CA ALA A 31 3.05 4.84 -12.19
C ALA A 31 1.59 5.28 -12.06
N ASP A 32 0.65 4.43 -12.49
CA ASP A 32 -0.78 4.73 -12.45
C ASP A 32 -1.29 4.89 -11.02
N LEU A 33 -0.82 4.03 -10.12
CA LEU A 33 -1.27 4.03 -8.74
C LEU A 33 -0.78 5.28 -7.99
N VAL A 34 0.49 5.61 -8.14
CA VAL A 34 1.06 6.82 -7.53
C VAL A 34 0.37 8.08 -8.07
N GLN A 35 0.11 8.13 -9.37
CA GLN A 35 -0.60 9.24 -9.98
C GLN A 35 -2.03 9.35 -9.44
N MET A 36 -2.71 8.21 -9.27
CA MET A 36 -4.07 8.18 -8.73
C MET A 36 -4.11 8.64 -7.27
N VAL A 37 -3.13 8.24 -6.46
CA VAL A 37 -3.00 8.72 -5.07
C VAL A 37 -2.87 10.23 -5.06
N SER A 38 -2.01 10.78 -5.90
CA SER A 38 -1.81 12.23 -5.99
C SER A 38 -3.09 12.96 -6.44
N LYS A 39 -3.76 12.43 -7.45
CA LYS A 39 -4.93 13.06 -8.06
C LYS A 39 -6.15 13.02 -7.15
N THR A 40 -6.37 11.92 -6.44
CA THR A 40 -7.58 11.74 -5.61
C THR A 40 -7.38 12.16 -4.16
N GLY A 41 -6.14 12.33 -3.72
CA GLY A 41 -5.86 12.54 -2.31
C GLY A 41 -6.14 11.33 -1.45
N ALA A 42 -6.10 10.12 -2.03
CA ALA A 42 -6.35 8.89 -1.29
C ALA A 42 -5.41 8.76 -0.10
N ARG A 43 -5.93 8.26 1.02
CA ARG A 43 -5.18 8.10 2.26
C ARG A 43 -4.67 6.68 2.46
N GLY A 44 -5.08 5.76 1.64
CA GLY A 44 -4.65 4.37 1.72
C GLY A 44 -4.73 3.65 0.39
N VAL A 45 -3.85 2.66 0.23
CA VAL A 45 -3.79 1.78 -0.94
C VAL A 45 -3.84 0.34 -0.46
N LEU A 46 -4.80 -0.41 -0.99
CA LEU A 46 -4.95 -1.84 -0.73
C LEU A 46 -4.50 -2.60 -1.98
N ILE A 47 -3.55 -3.49 -1.81
CA ILE A 47 -3.07 -4.37 -2.89
C ILE A 47 -3.45 -5.79 -2.54
N ASP A 48 -4.43 -6.33 -3.25
CA ASP A 48 -4.91 -7.71 -3.04
C ASP A 48 -4.11 -8.65 -3.93
N ILE A 49 -3.33 -9.53 -3.29
CA ILE A 49 -2.51 -10.54 -3.96
C ILE A 49 -2.96 -11.96 -3.65
N SER A 50 -4.22 -12.14 -3.26
CA SER A 50 -4.74 -13.46 -2.90
C SER A 50 -4.67 -14.47 -4.05
N ALA A 51 -4.71 -14.01 -5.30
CA ALA A 51 -4.59 -14.85 -6.47
C ALA A 51 -3.13 -15.09 -6.92
N VAL A 52 -2.16 -14.44 -6.26
CA VAL A 52 -0.74 -14.55 -6.62
C VAL A 52 -0.11 -15.68 -5.84
N GLY A 53 0.33 -16.73 -6.54
CA GLY A 53 0.99 -17.90 -5.93
C GLY A 53 2.51 -17.85 -5.98
N ILE A 54 3.07 -17.06 -6.87
CA ILE A 54 4.52 -16.92 -7.06
C ILE A 54 4.87 -15.44 -7.14
N VAL A 55 5.92 -15.06 -6.42
CA VAL A 55 6.45 -13.70 -6.45
C VAL A 55 7.96 -13.77 -6.67
N ASP A 56 8.48 -12.85 -7.47
CA ASP A 56 9.92 -12.68 -7.66
C ASP A 56 10.42 -11.41 -6.98
N SER A 57 11.73 -11.20 -7.04
CA SER A 57 12.36 -10.02 -6.43
C SER A 57 11.89 -8.72 -7.09
N PHE A 58 11.59 -8.77 -8.38
CA PHE A 58 11.09 -7.60 -9.10
C PHE A 58 9.73 -7.15 -8.58
N MET A 59 8.79 -8.09 -8.43
CA MET A 59 7.47 -7.81 -7.90
C MET A 59 7.53 -7.27 -6.46
N GLY A 60 8.40 -7.86 -5.64
CA GLY A 60 8.61 -7.39 -4.27
C GLY A 60 9.10 -5.95 -4.24
N ARG A 61 10.03 -5.60 -5.13
CA ARG A 61 10.53 -4.22 -5.23
C ARG A 61 9.44 -3.26 -5.71
N ILE A 62 8.60 -3.67 -6.66
CA ILE A 62 7.50 -2.84 -7.14
C ILE A 62 6.53 -2.51 -5.99
N ILE A 63 6.15 -3.51 -5.20
CA ILE A 63 5.27 -3.30 -4.04
C ILE A 63 5.93 -2.35 -3.03
N GLY A 64 7.21 -2.55 -2.75
CA GLY A 64 7.95 -1.67 -1.86
C GLY A 64 8.05 -0.24 -2.36
N ASN A 65 8.25 -0.07 -3.67
CA ASN A 65 8.29 1.26 -4.29
C ASN A 65 6.93 1.95 -4.22
N ILE A 66 5.86 1.23 -4.49
CA ILE A 66 4.49 1.76 -4.36
C ILE A 66 4.26 2.27 -2.93
N ALA A 67 4.64 1.48 -1.93
CA ALA A 67 4.48 1.86 -0.53
C ALA A 67 5.30 3.10 -0.18
N SER A 68 6.54 3.17 -0.63
CA SER A 68 7.42 4.31 -0.35
C SER A 68 6.90 5.60 -0.99
N MET A 69 6.51 5.54 -2.26
CA MET A 69 6.00 6.70 -2.98
C MET A 69 4.65 7.15 -2.43
N SER A 70 3.77 6.20 -2.11
CA SER A 70 2.46 6.51 -1.53
C SER A 70 2.61 7.20 -0.18
N ARG A 71 3.56 6.75 0.63
CA ARG A 71 3.83 7.35 1.93
C ARG A 71 4.29 8.79 1.82
N ILE A 72 5.11 9.11 0.83
CA ILE A 72 5.51 10.51 0.55
C ILE A 72 4.27 11.36 0.25
N LEU A 73 3.25 10.77 -0.37
CA LEU A 73 1.99 11.44 -0.69
C LEU A 73 0.94 11.31 0.43
N ASP A 74 1.37 10.91 1.62
CA ASP A 74 0.53 10.77 2.81
C ASP A 74 -0.52 9.65 2.70
N ALA A 75 -0.18 8.57 2.01
CA ALA A 75 -1.03 7.38 1.90
C ALA A 75 -0.29 6.16 2.43
N GLU A 76 -0.99 5.34 3.20
CA GLU A 76 -0.46 4.07 3.73
C GLU A 76 -0.79 2.93 2.77
N THR A 77 0.08 1.93 2.68
CA THR A 77 -0.12 0.76 1.82
C THR A 77 -0.32 -0.50 2.66
N VAL A 78 -1.35 -1.26 2.32
CA VAL A 78 -1.65 -2.55 2.94
C VAL A 78 -1.72 -3.61 1.84
N VAL A 79 -0.94 -4.68 1.97
CA VAL A 79 -1.03 -5.86 1.11
C VAL A 79 -1.94 -6.87 1.80
N VAL A 80 -2.97 -7.32 1.10
CA VAL A 80 -3.94 -8.25 1.66
C VAL A 80 -3.94 -9.58 0.92
N GLY A 81 -4.28 -10.65 1.62
CA GLY A 81 -4.44 -11.97 1.05
C GLY A 81 -3.13 -12.67 0.67
N MET A 82 -2.00 -12.27 1.24
CA MET A 82 -0.72 -12.91 0.92
C MET A 82 -0.75 -14.40 1.25
N GLN A 83 -0.47 -15.24 0.25
CA GLN A 83 -0.34 -16.68 0.48
C GLN A 83 0.94 -17.00 1.25
N PRO A 84 0.94 -18.03 2.12
CA PRO A 84 2.12 -18.36 2.91
C PRO A 84 3.38 -18.61 2.07
N ALA A 85 3.24 -19.26 0.92
CA ALA A 85 4.37 -19.53 0.01
C ALA A 85 5.00 -18.21 -0.49
N VAL A 86 4.17 -17.20 -0.74
CA VAL A 86 4.64 -15.87 -1.17
C VAL A 86 5.40 -15.19 -0.03
N ALA A 87 4.87 -15.25 1.18
CA ALA A 87 5.52 -14.66 2.35
C ALA A 87 6.90 -15.29 2.60
N ILE A 88 6.99 -16.61 2.50
CA ILE A 88 8.26 -17.34 2.67
C ILE A 88 9.26 -16.89 1.61
N THR A 89 8.83 -16.82 0.34
CA THR A 89 9.70 -16.39 -0.75
C THR A 89 10.24 -14.98 -0.54
N LEU A 90 9.41 -14.05 -0.11
CA LEU A 90 9.84 -12.67 0.16
C LEU A 90 10.92 -12.62 1.25
N ILE A 91 10.75 -13.41 2.30
CA ILE A 91 11.75 -13.50 3.37
C ILE A 91 13.06 -14.10 2.85
N GLU A 92 12.98 -15.19 2.07
CA GLU A 92 14.15 -15.84 1.49
C GLU A 92 14.91 -14.94 0.53
N LEU A 93 14.19 -14.09 -0.21
CA LEU A 93 14.79 -13.11 -1.12
C LEU A 93 15.43 -11.93 -0.38
N GLY A 94 15.28 -11.85 0.94
CA GLY A 94 15.81 -10.75 1.72
C GLY A 94 15.17 -9.41 1.40
N LEU A 95 13.90 -9.42 0.99
CA LEU A 95 13.16 -8.21 0.63
C LEU A 95 12.33 -7.75 1.84
N PRO A 96 12.85 -6.83 2.64
CA PRO A 96 12.03 -6.21 3.67
C PRO A 96 11.04 -5.28 2.99
N LEU A 97 9.75 -5.56 3.12
CA LEU A 97 8.71 -4.65 2.64
C LEU A 97 8.51 -3.54 3.68
N LYS A 98 9.49 -2.66 3.79
CA LYS A 98 9.44 -1.54 4.74
C LYS A 98 8.29 -0.61 4.38
N GLY A 99 7.50 -0.27 5.39
CA GLY A 99 6.35 0.62 5.19
C GLY A 99 5.14 -0.07 4.58
N VAL A 100 5.22 -1.38 4.33
CA VAL A 100 4.08 -2.16 3.86
C VAL A 100 3.45 -2.86 5.05
N HIS A 101 2.15 -2.61 5.24
CA HIS A 101 1.37 -3.33 6.22
C HIS A 101 0.70 -4.53 5.55
N THR A 102 0.36 -5.54 6.30
CA THR A 102 -0.31 -6.73 5.78
C THR A 102 -1.60 -6.98 6.54
N ALA A 103 -2.59 -7.54 5.86
CA ALA A 103 -3.84 -7.95 6.46
C ALA A 103 -4.36 -9.20 5.75
N LEU A 104 -5.26 -9.90 6.40
CA LEU A 104 -5.77 -11.18 5.91
C LEU A 104 -6.61 -11.01 4.62
N ASN A 105 -7.42 -9.96 4.57
CA ASN A 105 -8.31 -9.68 3.44
C ASN A 105 -8.58 -8.18 3.32
N VAL A 106 -9.34 -7.81 2.29
CA VAL A 106 -9.66 -6.40 2.00
C VAL A 106 -10.37 -5.73 3.17
N GLU A 107 -11.32 -6.39 3.79
CA GLU A 107 -12.08 -5.84 4.91
C GLU A 107 -11.16 -5.49 6.10
N ARG A 108 -10.30 -6.42 6.48
CA ARG A 108 -9.33 -6.18 7.55
C ARG A 108 -8.29 -5.13 7.17
N GLY A 109 -7.91 -5.10 5.90
CA GLY A 109 -7.01 -4.07 5.38
C GLY A 109 -7.62 -2.68 5.49
N MET A 110 -8.89 -2.54 5.16
CA MET A 110 -9.61 -1.27 5.30
C MET A 110 -9.70 -0.83 6.77
N ASP A 111 -9.99 -1.77 7.67
CA ASP A 111 -10.04 -1.49 9.11
C ASP A 111 -8.68 -1.01 9.62
N LEU A 112 -7.61 -1.67 9.19
CA LEU A 112 -6.25 -1.28 9.55
C LEU A 112 -5.95 0.13 9.07
N LEU A 113 -6.31 0.46 7.83
CA LEU A 113 -6.10 1.80 7.26
C LEU A 113 -6.88 2.86 8.03
N ARG A 114 -8.13 2.60 8.37
CA ARG A 114 -8.95 3.54 9.16
C ARG A 114 -8.30 3.82 10.52
N THR A 115 -7.82 2.79 11.18
CA THR A 115 -7.13 2.91 12.47
C THR A 115 -5.88 3.77 12.33
N LYS A 116 -5.06 3.53 11.30
CA LYS A 116 -3.83 4.30 11.07
C LYS A 116 -4.11 5.76 10.76
N ILE A 117 -5.14 6.05 10.00
CA ILE A 117 -5.53 7.42 9.69
C ILE A 117 -5.94 8.16 10.97
N LEU A 118 -6.76 7.52 11.82
CA LEU A 118 -7.18 8.10 13.08
C LEU A 118 -5.99 8.38 14.01
N LEU A 119 -5.06 7.43 14.13
CA LEU A 119 -3.87 7.59 14.96
C LEU A 119 -2.98 8.73 14.46
N ARG A 120 -2.84 8.87 13.14
CA ARG A 120 -2.06 9.98 12.56
C ARG A 120 -2.70 11.33 12.84
N GLN A 121 -4.02 11.43 12.72
CA GLN A 121 -4.75 12.66 13.03
C GLN A 121 -4.59 13.04 14.50
N ASP A 122 -4.74 12.09 15.41
CA ASP A 122 -4.56 12.30 16.83
C ASP A 122 -3.10 12.69 17.15
N GLY A 123 -2.13 12.03 16.53
CA GLY A 123 -0.73 12.35 16.67
C GLY A 123 -0.38 13.74 16.16
N ASP A 124 -0.94 14.13 15.03
CA ASP A 124 -0.75 15.47 14.47
C ASP A 124 -1.38 16.55 15.37
N GLU A 125 -2.56 16.29 15.91
CA GLU A 125 -3.22 17.20 16.85
C GLU A 125 -2.41 17.34 18.14
N ASP A 126 -1.95 16.22 18.70
CA ASP A 126 -1.10 16.22 19.89
C ASP A 126 0.21 16.95 19.64
N SER A 127 0.82 16.75 18.47
CA SER A 127 2.04 17.44 18.07
C SER A 127 1.82 18.95 17.95
N LYS A 128 0.68 19.38 17.41
CA LYS A 128 0.33 20.79 17.31
C LYS A 128 0.12 21.41 18.68
N GLU A 129 -0.56 20.71 19.58
CA GLU A 129 -0.76 21.16 20.94
C GLU A 129 0.56 21.30 21.68
N GLU A 130 1.46 20.32 21.54
CA GLU A 130 2.79 20.37 22.12
C GLU A 130 3.59 21.55 21.58
N ASN A 131 3.54 21.79 20.28
CA ASN A 131 4.22 22.91 19.65
C ASN A 131 3.67 24.24 20.14
N ASP A 132 2.37 24.36 20.29
CA ASP A 132 1.72 25.56 20.81
C ASP A 132 2.16 25.82 22.25
N ILE A 133 2.27 24.78 23.07
CA ILE A 133 2.74 24.89 24.46
C ILE A 133 4.21 25.33 24.51
N VAL A 134 5.04 24.80 23.61
CA VAL A 134 6.47 25.12 23.55
C VAL A 134 6.71 26.57 23.08
N VAL A 135 5.87 27.05 22.18
CA VAL A 135 5.97 28.39 21.62
C VAL A 135 5.50 29.45 22.63
N VAL A 136 4.59 29.09 23.50
CA VAL A 136 4.08 29.96 24.55
C VAL A 136 5.02 29.99 25.74
#